data_712f96e958622a9e1e7620265133d442
#
_entry.id   712f96e958622a9e1e7620265133d442
#
_cell.length_a   1.000
_cell.length_b   1.000
_cell.length_c   1.000
_cell.angle_alpha   90.00
_cell.angle_beta   90.00
_cell.angle_gamma   90.00
#
_symmetry.space_group_name_H-M   'P 1'
#
loop_
_entity.id
_entity.type
_entity.pdbx_description
1 polymer ?
#
loop_
_entity_poly.entity_id
_entity_poly.type
_entity_poly.pdbx_seq_one_letter_code
_entity_poly.pdbx_strand_id
1 'polypeptide(L)'
;MKLHKELAINGVPYVLVKNEVRLDAKSPGRATFTIQASAPVKGLVTLDIGYNGNTLQRHFIGYVERSTTASSTQQVLFCRELAAILANPLPLNLRHVDLRAVLVEIGQHTGLRFRVPDRPYAGVKAPFFYSLAAGYQAMDSLARVFNIPDFIWQQQGDGEVFVGSWADSFFGVRS
;
A
#
# COMPACT_ATOMS: atom_id res chain seq x y z
N MET A 1 19.62 23.32 6.03
CA MET A 1 19.10 21.95 6.09
C MET A 1 18.76 21.51 4.66
N LYS A 2 19.39 20.47 4.18
CA LYS A 2 19.23 20.03 2.80
C LYS A 2 18.41 18.72 2.76
N LEU A 3 17.30 18.74 2.03
CA LEU A 3 16.44 17.59 1.81
C LEU A 3 16.96 16.77 0.63
N HIS A 4 17.21 15.49 0.86
CA HIS A 4 17.57 14.54 -0.18
C HIS A 4 16.39 13.63 -0.49
N LYS A 5 16.12 13.46 -1.78
CA LYS A 5 15.08 12.57 -2.29
C LYS A 5 15.67 11.64 -3.32
N GLU A 6 15.39 10.35 -3.19
CA GLU A 6 15.81 9.34 -4.15
C GLU A 6 14.60 8.58 -4.68
N LEU A 7 14.39 8.63 -5.99
CA LEU A 7 13.36 7.87 -6.69
C LEU A 7 14.00 6.72 -7.44
N ALA A 8 13.46 5.53 -7.27
CA ALA A 8 13.86 4.36 -8.03
C ALA A 8 12.63 3.67 -8.62
N ILE A 9 12.79 3.09 -9.81
CA ILE A 9 11.77 2.29 -10.47
C ILE A 9 12.39 0.93 -10.78
N ASN A 10 11.80 -0.13 -10.23
CA ASN A 10 12.35 -1.48 -10.28
C ASN A 10 13.81 -1.54 -9.78
N GLY A 11 14.13 -0.73 -8.76
CA GLY A 11 15.48 -0.64 -8.20
C GLY A 11 16.45 0.23 -8.97
N VAL A 12 16.06 0.80 -10.10
CA VAL A 12 16.92 1.67 -10.92
C VAL A 12 16.67 3.14 -10.54
N PRO A 13 17.69 3.88 -10.10
CA PRO A 13 17.53 5.29 -9.75
C PRO A 13 17.20 6.16 -10.97
N TYR A 14 16.34 7.16 -10.76
CA TYR A 14 16.02 8.18 -11.76
C TYR A 14 16.17 9.56 -11.15
N VAL A 15 16.54 10.55 -11.97
CA VAL A 15 16.58 11.93 -11.52
C VAL A 15 15.16 12.46 -11.38
N LEU A 16 14.81 12.85 -10.16
CA LEU A 16 13.49 13.40 -9.81
C LEU A 16 13.49 14.91 -10.05
N VAL A 17 12.62 15.37 -10.94
CA VAL A 17 12.46 16.79 -11.26
C VAL A 17 11.40 17.42 -10.36
N LYS A 18 10.30 16.73 -10.14
CA LYS A 18 9.14 17.24 -9.41
C LYS A 18 8.39 16.09 -8.75
N ASN A 19 7.83 16.33 -7.58
CA ASN A 19 7.03 15.30 -6.91
C ASN A 19 5.85 15.90 -6.16
N GLU A 20 4.76 15.15 -6.15
CA GLU A 20 3.59 15.40 -5.32
C GLU A 20 3.11 14.06 -4.79
N VAL A 21 3.09 13.90 -3.45
CA VAL A 21 2.65 12.65 -2.79
C VAL A 21 1.47 12.98 -1.89
N ARG A 22 0.39 12.22 -2.04
CA ARG A 22 -0.81 12.31 -1.20
C ARG A 22 -1.05 10.98 -0.52
N LEU A 23 -0.85 10.95 0.78
CA LEU A 23 -1.11 9.80 1.62
C LEU A 23 -2.40 10.02 2.39
N ASP A 24 -3.24 8.98 2.44
CA ASP A 24 -4.54 9.05 3.09
C ASP A 24 -4.63 7.94 4.14
N ALA A 25 -5.23 8.23 5.30
CA ALA A 25 -5.37 7.25 6.37
C ALA A 25 -6.40 6.16 6.07
N LYS A 26 -7.33 6.41 5.15
CA LYS A 26 -8.47 5.51 4.89
C LYS A 26 -8.50 4.92 3.49
N SER A 27 -7.55 5.30 2.64
CA SER A 27 -7.45 4.76 1.29
C SER A 27 -6.00 4.75 0.84
N PRO A 28 -5.64 3.92 -0.17
CA PRO A 28 -4.31 3.95 -0.72
C PRO A 28 -3.95 5.32 -1.26
N GLY A 29 -2.73 5.76 -0.96
CA GLY A 29 -2.21 7.03 -1.44
C GLY A 29 -1.88 7.00 -2.92
N ARG A 30 -1.62 8.18 -3.44
CA ARG A 30 -1.22 8.39 -4.82
C ARG A 30 -0.08 9.39 -4.89
N ALA A 31 0.68 9.34 -5.98
CA ALA A 31 1.78 10.26 -6.20
C ALA A 31 1.91 10.59 -7.68
N THR A 32 2.39 11.79 -7.94
CA THR A 32 2.77 12.23 -9.28
C THR A 32 4.25 12.59 -9.24
N PHE A 33 5.04 11.95 -10.09
CA PHE A 33 6.48 12.21 -10.21
C PHE A 33 6.83 12.63 -11.63
N THR A 34 7.62 13.69 -11.75
CA THR A 34 8.25 14.02 -13.02
C THR A 34 9.70 13.59 -12.92
N ILE A 35 10.14 12.74 -13.85
CA ILE A 35 11.49 12.18 -13.86
C ILE A 35 12.17 12.47 -15.19
N GLN A 36 13.51 12.39 -15.20
CA GLN A 36 14.28 12.42 -16.44
C GLN A 36 14.30 11.00 -17.03
N ALA A 37 13.57 10.84 -18.12
CA ALA A 37 13.52 9.60 -18.89
C ALA A 37 13.04 9.91 -20.30
N SER A 38 13.59 9.23 -21.28
CA SER A 38 13.27 9.45 -22.70
C SER A 38 12.12 8.60 -23.19
N ALA A 39 11.70 7.60 -22.43
CA ALA A 39 10.64 6.65 -22.79
C ALA A 39 9.74 6.36 -21.59
N PRO A 40 8.49 5.91 -21.83
CA PRO A 40 7.59 5.49 -20.75
C PRO A 40 8.21 4.45 -19.85
N VAL A 41 7.91 4.54 -18.55
CA VAL A 41 8.47 3.67 -17.50
C VAL A 41 7.33 2.96 -16.77
N LYS A 42 7.54 1.70 -16.41
CA LYS A 42 6.60 0.89 -15.66
C LYS A 42 7.31 0.17 -14.51
N GLY A 43 6.57 -0.15 -13.47
CA GLY A 43 7.04 -1.03 -12.42
C GLY A 43 6.86 -0.49 -11.03
N LEU A 44 7.63 -1.06 -10.11
CA LEU A 44 7.61 -0.71 -8.69
C LEU A 44 8.36 0.60 -8.47
N VAL A 45 7.69 1.55 -7.82
CA VAL A 45 8.24 2.87 -7.51
C VAL A 45 8.52 2.97 -6.04
N THR A 46 9.70 3.46 -5.69
CA THR A 46 10.06 3.81 -4.31
C THR A 46 10.57 5.23 -4.25
N LEU A 47 10.12 5.98 -3.26
CA LEU A 47 10.63 7.31 -2.94
C LEU A 47 11.16 7.32 -1.52
N ASP A 48 12.44 7.63 -1.38
CA ASP A 48 13.10 7.74 -0.10
C ASP A 48 13.50 9.19 0.17
N ILE A 49 13.35 9.64 1.40
CA ILE A 49 13.62 11.02 1.82
C ILE A 49 14.53 11.02 3.05
N GLY A 50 15.49 11.93 3.07
CA GLY A 50 16.36 12.14 4.20
C GLY A 50 16.89 13.57 4.26
N TYR A 51 17.42 13.95 5.43
CA TYR A 51 17.96 15.28 5.69
C TYR A 51 19.46 15.20 6.00
N ASN A 52 20.24 16.10 5.41
CA ASN A 52 21.65 16.35 5.78
C ASN A 52 22.52 15.10 5.83
N GLY A 53 22.35 14.16 4.89
CA GLY A 53 23.16 12.96 4.85
C GLY A 53 22.75 11.89 5.86
N ASN A 54 21.65 12.07 6.58
CA ASN A 54 21.05 11.00 7.39
C ASN A 54 20.53 9.88 6.52
N THR A 55 20.31 8.70 7.13
CA THR A 55 19.74 7.56 6.44
C THR A 55 18.40 7.92 5.81
N LEU A 56 18.26 7.64 4.52
CA LEU A 56 17.02 7.84 3.79
C LEU A 56 15.95 6.89 4.33
N GLN A 57 14.73 7.42 4.48
CA GLN A 57 13.59 6.66 4.93
C GLN A 57 12.57 6.56 3.80
N ARG A 58 11.93 5.39 3.70
CA ARG A 58 10.89 5.15 2.70
C ARG A 58 9.70 6.06 2.97
N HIS A 59 9.37 6.90 1.99
CA HIS A 59 8.23 7.82 2.06
C HIS A 59 7.05 7.31 1.23
N PHE A 60 7.32 6.64 0.11
CA PHE A 60 6.31 6.10 -0.77
C PHE A 60 6.80 4.79 -1.38
N ILE A 61 5.91 3.81 -1.46
CA ILE A 61 6.12 2.60 -2.24
C ILE A 61 4.82 2.27 -2.97
N GLY A 62 4.92 2.08 -4.28
CA GLY A 62 3.76 1.85 -5.11
C GLY A 62 4.14 1.35 -6.49
N TYR A 63 3.25 1.55 -7.44
CA TYR A 63 3.48 1.16 -8.82
C TYR A 63 3.09 2.30 -9.77
N VAL A 64 3.71 2.29 -10.96
CA VAL A 64 3.36 3.23 -12.01
C VAL A 64 2.06 2.78 -12.67
N GLU A 65 1.00 3.55 -12.47
CA GLU A 65 -0.29 3.30 -13.13
C GLU A 65 -0.24 3.80 -14.58
N ARG A 66 0.38 4.96 -14.80
CA ARG A 66 0.49 5.59 -16.11
C ARG A 66 1.75 6.43 -16.21
N SER A 67 2.43 6.34 -17.35
CA SER A 67 3.57 7.17 -17.68
C SER A 67 3.25 7.99 -18.93
N THR A 68 3.32 9.32 -18.82
CA THR A 68 2.98 10.25 -19.89
C THR A 68 4.23 11.04 -20.28
N THR A 69 4.52 11.10 -21.58
CA THR A 69 5.66 11.87 -22.10
C THR A 69 5.37 13.36 -21.99
N ALA A 70 6.19 14.08 -21.21
CA ALA A 70 6.09 15.54 -21.08
C ALA A 70 7.01 16.25 -22.06
N SER A 71 8.17 15.66 -22.36
CA SER A 71 9.13 16.18 -23.34
C SER A 71 10.02 15.04 -23.83
N SER A 72 10.98 15.33 -24.69
CA SER A 72 11.95 14.33 -25.16
C SER A 72 12.83 13.76 -24.04
N THR A 73 12.89 14.44 -22.88
CA THR A 73 13.76 14.07 -21.76
C THR A 73 13.02 13.85 -20.46
N GLN A 74 11.68 13.99 -20.42
CA GLN A 74 10.90 13.90 -19.19
C GLN A 74 9.66 13.05 -19.35
N GLN A 75 9.36 12.26 -18.30
CA GLN A 75 8.13 11.51 -18.15
C GLN A 75 7.41 11.96 -16.88
N VAL A 76 6.08 12.06 -16.94
CA VAL A 76 5.23 12.28 -15.78
C VAL A 76 4.60 10.95 -15.40
N LEU A 77 4.85 10.50 -14.17
CA LEU A 77 4.38 9.21 -13.66
C LEU A 77 3.22 9.43 -12.70
N PHE A 78 2.10 8.77 -12.98
CA PHE A 78 0.98 8.69 -12.04
C PHE A 78 1.08 7.36 -11.33
N CYS A 79 1.28 7.41 -10.00
CA CYS A 79 1.58 6.24 -9.20
C CYS A 79 0.53 6.06 -8.10
N ARG A 80 0.31 4.81 -7.69
CA ARG A 80 -0.57 4.46 -6.58
C ARG A 80 0.18 3.55 -5.61
N GLU A 81 -0.16 3.64 -4.32
CA GLU A 81 0.37 2.68 -3.36
C GLU A 81 -0.01 1.25 -3.75
N LEU A 82 0.80 0.27 -3.29
CA LEU A 82 0.60 -1.14 -3.65
C LEU A 82 -0.81 -1.63 -3.31
N ALA A 83 -1.36 -1.19 -2.19
CA ALA A 83 -2.69 -1.59 -1.75
C ALA A 83 -3.81 -1.18 -2.71
N ALA A 84 -3.57 -0.27 -3.64
CA ALA A 84 -4.55 0.12 -4.65
C ALA A 84 -4.95 -1.03 -5.59
N ILE A 85 -4.16 -2.11 -5.66
CA ILE A 85 -4.54 -3.32 -6.41
C ILE A 85 -5.85 -3.92 -5.90
N LEU A 86 -6.24 -3.64 -4.65
CA LEU A 86 -7.50 -4.07 -4.07
C LEU A 86 -8.74 -3.42 -4.69
N ALA A 87 -8.56 -2.42 -5.56
CA ALA A 87 -9.67 -1.86 -6.34
C ALA A 87 -10.23 -2.86 -7.36
N ASN A 88 -9.44 -3.85 -7.75
CA ASN A 88 -9.85 -4.85 -8.72
C ASN A 88 -10.81 -5.88 -8.10
N PRO A 89 -11.65 -6.52 -8.91
CA PRO A 89 -12.49 -7.62 -8.43
C PRO A 89 -11.65 -8.71 -7.79
N LEU A 90 -12.13 -9.21 -6.64
CA LEU A 90 -11.45 -10.23 -5.87
C LEU A 90 -12.50 -11.19 -5.29
N PRO A 91 -12.98 -12.17 -6.08
CA PRO A 91 -13.96 -13.11 -5.58
C PRO A 91 -13.35 -14.07 -4.56
N LEU A 92 -13.97 -14.16 -3.39
CA LEU A 92 -13.54 -15.02 -2.30
C LEU A 92 -14.73 -15.86 -1.81
N ASN A 93 -14.46 -17.13 -1.55
CA ASN A 93 -15.43 -18.05 -0.94
C ASN A 93 -14.66 -19.02 -0.06
N LEU A 94 -14.51 -18.65 1.21
CA LEU A 94 -13.69 -19.38 2.17
C LEU A 94 -14.55 -19.92 3.32
N ARG A 95 -14.15 -21.04 3.90
CA ARG A 95 -14.87 -21.70 5.01
C ARG A 95 -13.94 -21.94 6.19
N HIS A 96 -14.47 -21.78 7.40
CA HIS A 96 -13.76 -22.06 8.65
C HIS A 96 -12.42 -21.31 8.72
N VAL A 97 -12.45 -20.00 8.51
CA VAL A 97 -11.25 -19.17 8.40
C VAL A 97 -11.18 -18.17 9.55
N ASP A 98 -9.95 -17.85 9.95
CA ASP A 98 -9.64 -16.69 10.77
C ASP A 98 -9.16 -15.52 9.90
N LEU A 99 -8.88 -14.39 10.54
CA LEU A 99 -8.44 -13.19 9.84
C LEU A 99 -7.17 -13.45 9.00
N ARG A 100 -6.17 -14.13 9.58
CA ARG A 100 -4.92 -14.41 8.86
C ARG A 100 -5.14 -15.29 7.65
N ALA A 101 -6.01 -16.28 7.74
CA ALA A 101 -6.31 -17.17 6.62
C ALA A 101 -6.95 -16.41 5.45
N VAL A 102 -7.87 -15.49 5.73
CA VAL A 102 -8.45 -14.63 4.69
C VAL A 102 -7.38 -13.77 4.03
N LEU A 103 -6.51 -13.17 4.83
CA LEU A 103 -5.47 -12.29 4.30
C LEU A 103 -4.40 -13.04 3.50
N VAL A 104 -4.09 -14.28 3.88
CA VAL A 104 -3.20 -15.14 3.07
C VAL A 104 -3.80 -15.37 1.70
N GLU A 105 -5.10 -15.66 1.63
CA GLU A 105 -5.79 -15.85 0.36
C GLU A 105 -5.80 -14.59 -0.49
N ILE A 106 -6.09 -13.45 0.11
CA ILE A 106 -6.02 -12.15 -0.59
C ILE A 106 -4.59 -11.89 -1.09
N GLY A 107 -3.60 -12.19 -0.27
CA GLY A 107 -2.19 -12.02 -0.64
C GLY A 107 -1.77 -12.90 -1.82
N GLN A 108 -2.29 -14.12 -1.91
CA GLN A 108 -2.03 -15.01 -3.04
C GLN A 108 -2.56 -14.45 -4.36
N HIS A 109 -3.70 -13.76 -4.31
CA HIS A 109 -4.30 -13.16 -5.51
C HIS A 109 -3.69 -11.81 -5.89
N THR A 110 -3.17 -11.06 -4.93
CA THR A 110 -2.75 -9.66 -5.13
C THR A 110 -1.24 -9.44 -5.05
N GLY A 111 -0.51 -10.37 -4.44
CA GLY A 111 0.90 -10.18 -4.13
C GLY A 111 1.16 -9.33 -2.89
N LEU A 112 0.11 -8.82 -2.24
CA LEU A 112 0.25 -8.03 -1.02
C LEU A 112 0.66 -8.91 0.16
N ARG A 113 1.43 -8.32 1.07
CA ARG A 113 1.76 -8.91 2.36
C ARG A 113 1.02 -8.15 3.45
N PHE A 114 0.51 -8.89 4.43
CA PHE A 114 -0.31 -8.33 5.49
C PHE A 114 0.34 -8.56 6.85
N ARG A 115 0.12 -7.59 7.74
CA ARG A 115 0.52 -7.68 9.13
C ARG A 115 -0.70 -7.57 10.02
N VAL A 116 -0.90 -8.56 10.91
CA VAL A 116 -1.99 -8.61 11.87
C VAL A 116 -1.39 -8.65 13.27
N PRO A 117 -1.78 -7.76 14.19
CA PRO A 117 -1.30 -7.83 15.56
C PRO A 117 -1.85 -9.07 16.28
N ASP A 118 -1.10 -9.55 17.26
CA ASP A 118 -1.52 -10.71 18.05
C ASP A 118 -2.54 -10.27 19.12
N ARG A 119 -3.81 -10.23 18.71
CA ARG A 119 -4.93 -9.79 19.53
C ARG A 119 -6.08 -10.81 19.44
N PRO A 120 -7.06 -10.77 20.39
CA PRO A 120 -8.16 -11.72 20.39
C PRO A 120 -8.91 -11.83 19.07
N TYR A 121 -9.11 -10.73 18.35
CA TYR A 121 -9.82 -10.78 17.08
C TYR A 121 -9.08 -11.59 16.00
N ALA A 122 -7.76 -11.75 16.12
CA ALA A 122 -7.00 -12.58 15.18
C ALA A 122 -7.30 -14.06 15.33
N GLY A 123 -7.81 -14.48 16.47
CA GLY A 123 -8.18 -15.87 16.73
C GLY A 123 -9.65 -16.21 16.49
N VAL A 124 -10.49 -15.25 16.13
CA VAL A 124 -11.89 -15.48 15.84
C VAL A 124 -12.04 -16.32 14.57
N LYS A 125 -12.82 -17.40 14.64
CA LYS A 125 -13.12 -18.25 13.48
C LYS A 125 -14.45 -17.87 12.88
N ALA A 126 -14.48 -17.60 11.57
CA ALA A 126 -15.70 -17.39 10.81
C ALA A 126 -16.09 -18.69 10.11
N PRO A 127 -17.38 -19.09 10.16
CA PRO A 127 -17.85 -20.29 9.45
C PRO A 127 -17.61 -20.19 7.95
N PHE A 128 -17.73 -18.99 7.40
CA PHE A 128 -17.45 -18.70 6.01
C PHE A 128 -17.07 -17.22 5.84
N PHE A 129 -16.33 -16.94 4.79
CA PHE A 129 -16.04 -15.59 4.33
C PHE A 129 -16.30 -15.54 2.82
N TYR A 130 -17.22 -14.68 2.42
CA TYR A 130 -17.68 -14.61 1.04
C TYR A 130 -17.68 -13.17 0.56
N SER A 131 -17.09 -12.94 -0.61
CA SER A 131 -17.08 -11.64 -1.26
C SER A 131 -17.00 -11.83 -2.77
N LEU A 132 -17.87 -11.17 -3.52
CA LEU A 132 -17.86 -11.19 -4.99
C LEU A 132 -17.42 -9.86 -5.58
N ALA A 133 -17.16 -8.88 -4.74
CA ALA A 133 -16.89 -7.52 -5.18
C ALA A 133 -15.39 -7.23 -5.24
N ALA A 134 -15.03 -5.96 -5.28
CA ALA A 134 -13.64 -5.52 -5.25
C ALA A 134 -12.96 -5.89 -3.93
N GLY A 135 -11.64 -5.96 -3.95
CA GLY A 135 -10.85 -6.25 -2.76
C GLY A 135 -11.09 -5.25 -1.63
N TYR A 136 -11.37 -3.98 -1.93
CA TYR A 136 -11.71 -2.98 -0.89
C TYR A 136 -12.92 -3.41 -0.06
N GLN A 137 -13.95 -3.93 -0.71
CA GLN A 137 -15.15 -4.38 -0.01
C GLN A 137 -14.88 -5.61 0.84
N ALA A 138 -14.03 -6.52 0.35
CA ALA A 138 -13.58 -7.66 1.14
C ALA A 138 -12.83 -7.18 2.39
N MET A 139 -11.91 -6.25 2.24
CA MET A 139 -11.15 -5.68 3.37
C MET A 139 -12.07 -5.01 4.38
N ASP A 140 -13.00 -4.19 3.91
CA ASP A 140 -13.91 -3.46 4.80
C ASP A 140 -14.85 -4.39 5.56
N SER A 141 -15.19 -5.55 4.99
CA SER A 141 -16.05 -6.53 5.67
C SER A 141 -15.35 -7.27 6.81
N LEU A 142 -14.02 -7.25 6.87
CA LEU A 142 -13.26 -7.92 7.93
C LEU A 142 -13.60 -7.40 9.32
N ALA A 143 -13.87 -6.10 9.44
CA ALA A 143 -14.24 -5.49 10.71
C ALA A 143 -15.46 -6.16 11.34
N ARG A 144 -16.48 -6.37 10.53
CA ARG A 144 -17.75 -6.99 10.98
C ARG A 144 -17.60 -8.49 11.22
N VAL A 145 -16.94 -9.18 10.29
CA VAL A 145 -16.84 -10.65 10.36
C VAL A 145 -16.04 -11.10 11.56
N PHE A 146 -14.94 -10.38 11.89
CA PHE A 146 -14.04 -10.76 12.98
C PHE A 146 -14.16 -9.86 14.22
N ASN A 147 -15.17 -8.97 14.26
CA ASN A 147 -15.44 -8.08 15.40
C ASN A 147 -14.22 -7.26 15.81
N ILE A 148 -13.59 -6.58 14.85
CA ILE A 148 -12.40 -5.75 15.09
C ILE A 148 -12.84 -4.34 15.45
N PRO A 149 -12.60 -3.86 16.70
CA PRO A 149 -12.97 -2.50 17.08
C PRO A 149 -12.06 -1.48 16.40
N ASP A 150 -12.61 -0.32 16.07
CA ASP A 150 -11.85 0.78 15.44
C ASP A 150 -10.99 0.30 14.30
N PHE A 151 -11.59 -0.49 13.41
CA PHE A 151 -10.88 -1.18 12.34
C PHE A 151 -10.24 -0.22 11.35
N ILE A 152 -8.97 -0.51 11.03
CA ILE A 152 -8.27 0.12 9.92
C ILE A 152 -7.48 -0.93 9.14
N TRP A 153 -7.21 -0.61 7.90
CA TRP A 153 -6.16 -1.27 7.13
C TRP A 153 -5.38 -0.19 6.37
N GLN A 154 -4.05 -0.31 6.39
CA GLN A 154 -3.20 0.73 5.82
C GLN A 154 -1.85 0.15 5.41
N GLN A 155 -1.40 0.53 4.21
CA GLN A 155 -0.06 0.20 3.76
C GLN A 155 0.98 0.93 4.61
N GLN A 156 2.00 0.18 5.03
CA GLN A 156 3.14 0.70 5.78
C GLN A 156 4.29 1.04 4.82
N GLY A 157 5.32 1.71 5.34
CA GLY A 157 6.45 2.13 4.53
C GLY A 157 7.25 1.00 3.87
N ASP A 158 7.19 -0.22 4.41
CA ASP A 158 7.82 -1.41 3.84
C ASP A 158 6.96 -2.11 2.78
N GLY A 159 5.77 -1.58 2.51
CA GLY A 159 4.80 -2.17 1.57
C GLY A 159 3.85 -3.18 2.20
N GLU A 160 4.07 -3.59 3.44
CA GLU A 160 3.12 -4.43 4.19
C GLU A 160 1.85 -3.65 4.51
N VAL A 161 0.69 -4.32 4.45
CA VAL A 161 -0.58 -3.72 4.82
C VAL A 161 -0.93 -4.15 6.24
N PHE A 162 -1.00 -3.18 7.14
CA PHE A 162 -1.49 -3.41 8.50
C PHE A 162 -3.00 -3.61 8.46
N VAL A 163 -3.49 -4.61 9.19
CA VAL A 163 -4.92 -4.91 9.32
C VAL A 163 -5.23 -5.16 10.79
N GLY A 164 -6.08 -4.34 11.37
CA GLY A 164 -6.44 -4.49 12.78
C GLY A 164 -7.12 -3.27 13.36
N SER A 165 -7.08 -3.16 14.67
CA SER A 165 -7.60 -2.00 15.39
C SER A 165 -6.63 -0.83 15.30
N TRP A 166 -7.16 0.38 15.23
CA TRP A 166 -6.36 1.61 15.28
C TRP A 166 -5.41 1.63 16.48
N ALA A 167 -5.88 1.22 17.66
CA ALA A 167 -5.07 1.22 18.88
C ALA A 167 -3.84 0.32 18.78
N ASP A 168 -3.88 -0.72 17.95
CA ASP A 168 -2.80 -1.67 17.76
C ASP A 168 -1.90 -1.29 16.59
N SER A 169 -2.22 -0.22 15.87
CA SER A 169 -1.45 0.27 14.75
C SER A 169 -0.26 1.10 15.19
N PHE A 170 0.63 1.37 14.26
CA PHE A 170 1.76 2.27 14.49
C PHE A 170 1.33 3.64 15.02
N PHE A 171 0.18 4.15 14.54
CA PHE A 171 -0.33 5.43 14.97
C PHE A 171 -0.94 5.39 16.36
N GLY A 172 -1.64 4.31 16.71
CA GLY A 172 -2.24 4.12 18.03
C GLY A 172 -1.21 3.98 19.14
N VAL A 173 -0.11 3.32 18.87
CA VAL A 173 0.97 3.12 19.86
C VAL A 173 1.72 4.43 20.17
N ARG A 174 1.71 5.40 19.25
CA ARG A 174 2.39 6.68 19.42
C ARG A 174 1.52 7.79 19.99
N SER A 175 0.23 7.58 20.08
CA SER A 175 -0.69 8.57 20.68
C SER A 175 -0.83 8.40 22.23
#